data_048fdcfbba571659ba2c74991a37a4f3
#
_entry.id   048fdcfbba571659ba2c74991a37a4f3
#
_cell.length_a   1.000
_cell.length_b   1.000
_cell.length_c   1.000
_cell.angle_alpha   90.00
_cell.angle_beta   90.00
_cell.angle_gamma   90.00
#
_symmetry.space_group_name_H-M   'P 1'
#
loop_
_entity.id
_entity.type
_entity.pdbx_description
1 polymer ?
#
loop_
_entity_poly.entity_id
_entity_poly.type
_entity_poly.pdbx_seq_one_letter_code
_entity_poly.pdbx_strand_id
1 'polypeptide(L)'
;MERLLIKAKAGDNYAIQLLLNKYKNLLNSASRQHHLISIQEEAYEEAVISFYQAIKDFNESLGVPFAGYAKVKVYQGVHTLFRRYLRIWQNEVSLSAQMNTDDEDEIKEFGDLLAVDEDLADSISSRLDIIKLIHQLPPKQYKVFILVVFK
;
A
#
# COMPACT_ATOMS: atom_id res chain seq x y z
N MET A 1 31.25 8.41 19.26
CA MET A 1 29.91 8.46 18.68
C MET A 1 29.89 9.40 17.48
N GLU A 2 30.29 10.63 17.63
CA GLU A 2 30.34 11.68 16.61
C GLU A 2 31.07 11.25 15.32
N ARG A 3 32.28 10.70 15.44
CA ARG A 3 33.02 10.20 14.27
C ARG A 3 32.28 9.13 13.46
N LEU A 4 31.54 8.25 14.13
CA LEU A 4 30.72 7.23 13.47
C LEU A 4 29.53 7.85 12.73
N LEU A 5 28.92 8.85 13.36
CA LEU A 5 27.78 9.60 12.77
C LEU A 5 28.22 10.38 11.53
N ILE A 6 29.38 11.05 11.58
CA ILE A 6 29.94 11.79 10.44
C ILE A 6 30.18 10.86 9.25
N LYS A 7 30.77 9.67 9.49
CA LYS A 7 31.00 8.66 8.44
C LYS A 7 29.68 8.13 7.86
N ALA A 8 28.69 7.84 8.72
CA ALA A 8 27.39 7.38 8.29
C ALA A 8 26.65 8.42 7.45
N LYS A 9 26.76 9.71 7.81
CA LYS A 9 26.24 10.84 6.99
C LYS A 9 26.92 10.93 5.63
N ALA A 10 28.21 10.62 5.56
CA ALA A 10 28.96 10.58 4.30
C ALA A 10 28.62 9.36 3.41
N GLY A 11 27.73 8.45 3.88
CA GLY A 11 27.31 7.28 3.12
C GLY A 11 28.14 6.03 3.36
N ASP A 12 28.97 6.00 4.41
CA ASP A 12 29.74 4.79 4.77
C ASP A 12 28.79 3.72 5.28
N ASN A 13 28.56 2.68 4.46
CA ASN A 13 27.69 1.57 4.76
C ASN A 13 28.09 0.80 6.03
N TYR A 14 29.37 0.69 6.29
CA TYR A 14 29.85 0.02 7.51
C TYR A 14 29.49 0.82 8.77
N ALA A 15 29.66 2.14 8.74
CA ALA A 15 29.25 3.00 9.82
C ALA A 15 27.73 2.98 10.05
N ILE A 16 26.93 2.93 8.97
CA ILE A 16 25.47 2.80 9.04
C ILE A 16 25.06 1.49 9.71
N GLN A 17 25.67 0.36 9.31
CA GLN A 17 25.40 -0.96 9.91
C GLN A 17 25.75 -1.00 11.39
N LEU A 18 26.86 -0.41 11.79
CA LEU A 18 27.24 -0.32 13.20
C LEU A 18 26.24 0.48 14.02
N LEU A 19 25.72 1.59 13.46
CA LEU A 19 24.67 2.36 14.11
C LEU A 19 23.36 1.60 14.21
N LEU A 20 22.92 0.93 13.14
CA LEU A 20 21.72 0.08 13.15
C LEU A 20 21.83 -1.02 14.22
N ASN A 21 22.96 -1.71 14.29
CA ASN A 21 23.18 -2.73 15.31
C ASN A 21 23.14 -2.17 16.73
N LYS A 22 23.73 -0.99 16.94
CA LYS A 22 23.73 -0.31 18.23
C LYS A 22 22.34 0.11 18.69
N TYR A 23 21.49 0.54 17.75
CA TYR A 23 20.12 0.99 18.01
C TYR A 23 19.04 -0.05 17.73
N LYS A 24 19.43 -1.33 17.48
CA LYS A 24 18.50 -2.43 17.20
C LYS A 24 17.39 -2.55 18.24
N ASN A 25 17.70 -2.38 19.52
CA ASN A 25 16.70 -2.46 20.58
C ASN A 25 15.67 -1.33 20.49
N LEU A 26 16.07 -0.12 20.08
CA LEU A 26 15.16 0.99 19.83
C LEU A 26 14.22 0.66 18.67
N LEU A 27 14.75 0.16 17.56
CA LEU A 27 13.97 -0.19 16.37
C LEU A 27 12.96 -1.29 16.67
N ASN A 28 13.40 -2.34 17.35
CA ASN A 28 12.52 -3.42 17.80
C ASN A 28 11.44 -2.94 18.79
N SER A 29 11.79 -2.06 19.71
CA SER A 29 10.81 -1.51 20.67
C SER A 29 9.77 -0.63 19.98
N ALA A 30 10.15 0.11 18.96
CA ALA A 30 9.24 0.95 18.19
C ALA A 30 8.26 0.13 17.34
N SER A 31 8.70 -0.99 16.74
CA SER A 31 7.88 -1.84 15.88
C SER A 31 6.98 -2.85 16.62
N ARG A 32 7.35 -3.22 17.87
CA ARG A 32 6.64 -4.25 18.65
C ARG A 32 5.56 -3.68 19.57
N GLN A 33 5.01 -2.52 19.28
CA GLN A 33 3.89 -1.99 20.05
C GLN A 33 2.62 -2.81 19.75
N HIS A 34 1.77 -3.02 20.76
CA HIS A 34 0.59 -3.89 20.68
C HIS A 34 -0.32 -3.55 19.47
N HIS A 35 -0.52 -2.28 19.19
CA HIS A 35 -1.38 -1.84 18.09
C HIS A 35 -0.75 -2.02 16.69
N LEU A 36 0.51 -2.45 16.60
CA LEU A 36 1.24 -2.70 15.35
C LEU A 36 1.38 -4.19 15.02
N ILE A 37 0.75 -5.09 15.79
CA ILE A 37 0.94 -6.54 15.63
C ILE A 37 0.64 -6.99 14.20
N SER A 38 -0.42 -6.47 13.57
CA SER A 38 -0.82 -6.83 12.20
C SER A 38 0.10 -6.29 11.11
N ILE A 39 0.94 -5.29 11.42
CA ILE A 39 1.86 -4.64 10.49
C ILE A 39 3.27 -4.53 11.10
N GLN A 40 3.67 -5.53 11.89
CA GLN A 40 4.92 -5.45 12.66
C GLN A 40 6.16 -5.41 11.77
N GLU A 41 6.14 -6.13 10.65
CA GLU A 41 7.26 -6.16 9.70
C GLU A 41 7.42 -4.80 9.03
N GLU A 42 6.34 -4.23 8.50
CA GLU A 42 6.33 -2.90 7.90
C GLU A 42 6.70 -1.80 8.92
N ALA A 43 6.25 -1.97 10.16
CA ALA A 43 6.62 -1.04 11.23
C ALA A 43 8.11 -1.10 11.57
N TYR A 44 8.74 -2.27 11.46
CA TYR A 44 10.19 -2.40 11.63
C TYR A 44 10.96 -1.77 10.46
N GLU A 45 10.52 -1.99 9.23
CA GLU A 45 11.11 -1.37 8.03
C GLU A 45 11.00 0.17 8.12
N GLU A 46 9.84 0.69 8.48
CA GLU A 46 9.65 2.13 8.67
C GLU A 46 10.54 2.69 9.78
N ALA A 47 10.71 1.94 10.88
CA ALA A 47 11.61 2.32 11.96
C ALA A 47 13.06 2.43 11.46
N VAL A 48 13.52 1.49 10.60
CA VAL A 48 14.84 1.52 9.99
C VAL A 48 15.00 2.71 9.04
N ILE A 49 14.01 2.96 8.18
CA ILE A 49 13.99 4.09 7.25
C ILE A 49 14.04 5.42 8.01
N SER A 50 13.18 5.58 9.02
CA SER A 50 13.13 6.78 9.86
C SER A 50 14.44 7.00 10.64
N PHE A 51 15.09 5.91 11.07
CA PHE A 51 16.39 5.98 11.71
C PHE A 51 17.49 6.43 10.74
N TYR A 52 17.48 5.93 9.52
CA TYR A 52 18.40 6.36 8.47
C TYR A 52 18.22 7.84 8.11
N GLN A 53 16.97 8.29 8.01
CA GLN A 53 16.67 9.71 7.83
C GLN A 53 17.18 10.54 9.02
N ALA A 54 17.00 10.02 10.24
CA ALA A 54 17.54 10.70 11.43
C ALA A 54 19.05 10.85 11.40
N ILE A 55 19.80 9.87 10.87
CA ILE A 55 21.25 9.99 10.67
C ILE A 55 21.58 11.13 9.71
N LYS A 56 20.85 11.22 8.59
CA LYS A 56 21.09 12.26 7.57
C LYS A 56 20.76 13.66 8.08
N ASP A 57 19.60 13.80 8.72
CA ASP A 57 19.03 15.10 9.11
C ASP A 57 19.58 15.62 10.41
N PHE A 58 20.28 14.79 11.21
CA PHE A 58 20.76 15.20 12.52
C PHE A 58 21.72 16.39 12.44
N ASN A 59 21.43 17.41 13.21
CA ASN A 59 22.30 18.57 13.33
C ASN A 59 22.84 18.69 14.77
N GLU A 60 24.15 18.57 14.91
CA GLU A 60 24.84 18.65 16.22
C GLU A 60 24.71 20.05 16.87
N SER A 61 24.52 21.11 16.09
CA SER A 61 24.35 22.45 16.58
C SER A 61 23.10 22.70 17.44
N LEU A 62 22.13 21.75 17.37
CA LEU A 62 20.89 21.83 18.16
C LEU A 62 21.10 21.50 19.64
N GLY A 63 22.28 21.06 20.05
CA GLY A 63 22.60 20.78 21.44
C GLY A 63 21.87 19.56 22.05
N VAL A 64 21.17 18.78 21.23
CA VAL A 64 20.47 17.57 21.68
C VAL A 64 21.27 16.31 21.34
N PRO A 65 21.29 15.28 22.22
CA PRO A 65 22.00 14.05 21.92
C PRO A 65 21.30 13.30 20.78
N PHE A 66 22.10 12.72 19.86
CA PHE A 66 21.59 11.94 18.71
C PHE A 66 20.59 10.86 19.14
N ALA A 67 20.84 10.17 20.26
CA ALA A 67 19.96 9.10 20.74
C ALA A 67 18.52 9.58 21.00
N GLY A 68 18.37 10.76 21.60
CA GLY A 68 17.07 11.38 21.82
C GLY A 68 16.38 11.78 20.52
N TYR A 69 17.14 12.42 19.63
CA TYR A 69 16.63 12.81 18.31
C TYR A 69 16.19 11.61 17.49
N ALA A 70 17.03 10.56 17.38
CA ALA A 70 16.71 9.35 16.65
C ALA A 70 15.48 8.64 17.23
N LYS A 71 15.35 8.57 18.57
CA LYS A 71 14.17 8.00 19.21
C LYS A 71 12.89 8.72 18.74
N VAL A 72 12.86 10.03 18.81
CA VAL A 72 11.69 10.82 18.41
C VAL A 72 11.33 10.58 16.94
N LYS A 73 12.33 10.64 16.04
CA LYS A 73 12.14 10.41 14.61
C LYS A 73 11.59 9.02 14.29
N VAL A 74 12.15 7.97 14.89
CA VAL A 74 11.71 6.58 14.69
C VAL A 74 10.26 6.41 15.15
N TYR A 75 9.90 6.88 16.34
CA TYR A 75 8.52 6.76 16.81
C TYR A 75 7.53 7.59 15.98
N GLN A 76 7.93 8.77 15.50
CA GLN A 76 7.10 9.58 14.60
C GLN A 76 6.85 8.87 13.26
N GLY A 77 7.89 8.23 12.67
CA GLY A 77 7.74 7.47 11.43
C GLY A 77 6.76 6.31 11.59
N VAL A 78 6.98 5.47 12.59
CA VAL A 78 6.10 4.33 12.89
C VAL A 78 4.66 4.79 13.19
N HIS A 79 4.47 5.88 13.93
CA HIS A 79 3.15 6.44 14.18
C HIS A 79 2.48 6.96 12.89
N THR A 80 3.25 7.57 11.98
CA THR A 80 2.74 8.02 10.69
C THR A 80 2.30 6.84 9.83
N LEU A 81 3.09 5.76 9.80
CA LEU A 81 2.73 4.50 9.16
C LEU A 81 1.41 3.96 9.72
N PHE A 82 1.29 3.85 11.04
CA PHE A 82 0.07 3.36 11.69
C PHE A 82 -1.17 4.17 11.31
N ARG A 83 -1.07 5.51 11.32
CA ARG A 83 -2.18 6.38 10.88
C ARG A 83 -2.58 6.15 9.43
N ARG A 84 -1.64 5.81 8.54
CA ARG A 84 -1.94 5.43 7.16
C ARG A 84 -2.73 4.12 7.10
N TYR A 85 -2.29 3.10 7.85
CA TYR A 85 -3.02 1.83 7.92
C TYR A 85 -4.40 1.95 8.55
N LEU A 86 -4.57 2.79 9.58
CA LEU A 86 -5.90 3.07 10.13
C LEU A 86 -6.88 3.59 9.09
N ARG A 87 -6.42 4.49 8.19
CA ARG A 87 -7.28 4.99 7.11
C ARG A 87 -7.64 3.89 6.11
N ILE A 88 -6.69 3.01 5.81
CA ILE A 88 -6.93 1.86 4.92
C ILE A 88 -7.98 0.95 5.57
N TRP A 89 -7.76 0.51 6.80
CA TRP A 89 -8.67 -0.38 7.51
C TRP A 89 -10.08 0.20 7.75
N GLN A 90 -10.20 1.52 7.84
CA GLN A 90 -11.50 2.19 7.95
C GLN A 90 -12.28 2.20 6.63
N ASN A 91 -11.60 2.08 5.50
CA ASN A 91 -12.20 2.16 4.17
C ASN A 91 -12.22 0.82 3.42
N GLU A 92 -11.60 -0.21 3.97
CA GLU A 92 -11.56 -1.55 3.38
C GLU A 92 -12.43 -2.51 4.19
N VAL A 93 -13.21 -3.30 3.48
CA VAL A 93 -13.99 -4.41 4.05
C VAL A 93 -13.36 -5.70 3.53
N SER A 94 -13.18 -6.69 4.43
CA SER A 94 -12.70 -8.01 4.01
C SER A 94 -13.73 -8.66 3.08
N LEU A 95 -13.27 -9.23 1.96
CA LEU A 95 -14.12 -10.02 1.06
C LEU A 95 -14.72 -11.24 1.77
N SER A 96 -14.02 -11.75 2.79
CA SER A 96 -14.49 -12.87 3.65
C SER A 96 -15.29 -12.37 4.87
N ALA A 97 -15.68 -11.10 4.92
CA ALA A 97 -16.56 -10.63 5.99
C ALA A 97 -17.94 -11.29 5.83
N GLN A 98 -18.40 -11.93 6.90
CA GLN A 98 -19.75 -12.51 6.92
C GLN A 98 -20.79 -11.39 6.96
N MET A 99 -21.69 -11.41 6.00
CA MET A 99 -22.81 -10.50 5.92
C MET A 99 -24.10 -11.27 6.21
N ASN A 100 -24.92 -10.73 7.09
CA ASN A 100 -26.27 -11.25 7.28
C ASN A 100 -27.10 -10.83 6.07
N THR A 101 -27.60 -11.82 5.34
CA THR A 101 -28.61 -11.61 4.30
C THR A 101 -29.98 -11.57 4.98
N ASP A 102 -30.99 -10.96 4.34
CA ASP A 102 -32.37 -10.88 4.85
C ASP A 102 -33.02 -12.26 5.02
N ASP A 103 -32.45 -13.32 4.48
CA ASP A 103 -32.79 -14.70 4.75
C ASP A 103 -31.99 -15.20 5.98
N GLU A 104 -32.69 -15.47 7.07
CA GLU A 104 -32.14 -15.78 8.41
C GLU A 104 -31.19 -17.01 8.44
N ASP A 105 -31.16 -17.84 7.39
CA ASP A 105 -30.41 -19.10 7.35
C ASP A 105 -29.17 -19.08 6.41
N GLU A 106 -28.91 -18.01 5.66
CA GLU A 106 -27.83 -17.98 4.70
C GLU A 106 -26.77 -16.93 5.04
N ILE A 107 -25.61 -17.39 5.54
CA ILE A 107 -24.44 -16.55 5.78
C ILE A 107 -23.63 -16.51 4.48
N LYS A 108 -23.63 -15.36 3.81
CA LYS A 108 -22.78 -15.12 2.63
C LYS A 108 -21.55 -14.29 2.99
N GLU A 109 -20.43 -14.59 2.35
CA GLU A 109 -19.27 -13.71 2.41
C GLU A 109 -19.52 -12.48 1.54
N PHE A 110 -18.94 -11.33 1.92
CA PHE A 110 -19.08 -10.07 1.15
C PHE A 110 -18.62 -10.24 -0.29
N GLY A 111 -17.60 -11.11 -0.53
CA GLY A 111 -17.12 -11.46 -1.85
C GLY A 111 -18.18 -12.09 -2.74
N ASP A 112 -19.07 -12.90 -2.18
CA ASP A 112 -20.15 -13.59 -2.93
C ASP A 112 -21.28 -12.64 -3.32
N LEU A 113 -21.42 -11.52 -2.59
CA LEU A 113 -22.39 -10.48 -2.89
C LEU A 113 -21.89 -9.49 -3.96
N LEU A 114 -20.58 -9.45 -4.22
CA LEU A 114 -20.05 -8.68 -5.33
C LEU A 114 -20.43 -9.41 -6.62
N ALA A 115 -21.41 -8.87 -7.31
CA ALA A 115 -21.79 -9.34 -8.64
C ALA A 115 -20.56 -9.31 -9.54
N VAL A 116 -20.03 -10.48 -9.86
CA VAL A 116 -19.13 -10.63 -10.99
C VAL A 116 -20.01 -10.39 -12.19
N ASP A 117 -19.78 -9.31 -12.92
CA ASP A 117 -20.45 -9.05 -14.18
C ASP A 117 -19.93 -10.11 -15.18
N GLU A 118 -20.47 -11.35 -15.05
CA GLU A 118 -20.18 -12.48 -15.97
C GLU A 118 -20.55 -12.11 -17.41
N ASP A 119 -21.43 -11.12 -17.55
CA ASP A 119 -21.87 -10.58 -18.83
C ASP A 119 -20.78 -9.76 -19.56
N LEU A 120 -19.69 -9.38 -18.88
CA LEU A 120 -18.66 -8.54 -19.48
C LEU A 120 -17.87 -9.31 -20.56
N ALA A 121 -17.55 -10.56 -20.33
CA ALA A 121 -16.87 -11.42 -21.30
C ALA A 121 -17.80 -11.74 -22.48
N ASP A 122 -19.07 -12.04 -22.20
CA ASP A 122 -20.08 -12.31 -23.22
C ASP A 122 -20.47 -11.05 -24.00
N SER A 123 -20.54 -9.90 -23.34
CA SER A 123 -20.81 -8.61 -24.00
C SER A 123 -19.64 -8.17 -24.91
N ILE A 124 -18.39 -8.41 -24.50
CA ILE A 124 -17.20 -8.14 -25.32
C ILE A 124 -17.16 -9.11 -26.50
N SER A 125 -17.41 -10.40 -26.27
CA SER A 125 -17.46 -11.41 -27.34
C SER A 125 -18.54 -11.09 -28.37
N SER A 126 -19.74 -10.76 -27.91
CA SER A 126 -20.85 -10.35 -28.78
C SER A 126 -20.53 -9.09 -29.60
N ARG A 127 -19.87 -8.10 -29.01
CA ARG A 127 -19.44 -6.88 -29.72
C ARG A 127 -18.38 -7.18 -30.78
N LEU A 128 -17.41 -8.07 -30.48
CA LEU A 128 -16.39 -8.48 -31.44
C LEU A 128 -17.00 -9.25 -32.61
N ASP A 129 -17.99 -10.08 -32.36
CA ASP A 129 -18.68 -10.84 -33.40
C ASP A 129 -19.55 -9.92 -34.28
N ILE A 130 -20.20 -8.94 -33.71
CA ILE A 130 -20.93 -7.91 -34.47
C ILE A 130 -19.95 -7.12 -35.35
N ILE A 131 -18.79 -6.72 -34.87
CA ILE A 131 -17.78 -6.02 -35.67
C ILE A 131 -17.27 -6.88 -36.82
N LYS A 132 -17.02 -8.17 -36.57
CA LYS A 132 -16.64 -9.13 -37.66
C LYS A 132 -17.72 -9.26 -38.73
N LEU A 133 -18.97 -9.34 -38.30
CA LEU A 133 -20.13 -9.43 -39.21
C LEU A 133 -20.28 -8.14 -40.03
N ILE A 134 -20.09 -6.96 -39.42
CA ILE A 134 -20.15 -5.70 -40.13
C ILE A 134 -19.06 -5.59 -41.20
N HIS A 135 -17.85 -6.11 -40.95
CA HIS A 135 -16.75 -6.10 -41.92
C HIS A 135 -16.98 -7.12 -43.10
N GLN A 136 -17.85 -8.10 -42.93
CA GLN A 136 -18.22 -9.04 -43.99
C GLN A 136 -19.36 -8.53 -44.88
N LEU A 137 -19.97 -7.38 -44.53
CA LEU A 137 -21.06 -6.83 -45.34
C LEU A 137 -20.56 -6.30 -46.71
N PRO A 138 -21.30 -6.52 -47.79
CA PRO A 138 -21.02 -5.90 -49.07
C PRO A 138 -20.98 -4.35 -48.95
N PRO A 139 -20.13 -3.65 -49.75
CA PRO A 139 -19.91 -2.21 -49.58
C PRO A 139 -21.17 -1.34 -49.67
N LYS A 140 -22.20 -1.78 -50.36
CA LYS A 140 -23.50 -1.08 -50.43
C LYS A 140 -24.28 -1.22 -49.11
N GLN A 141 -24.29 -2.38 -48.48
CA GLN A 141 -24.99 -2.64 -47.24
C GLN A 141 -24.23 -2.01 -46.05
N TYR A 142 -22.91 -2.01 -46.05
CA TYR A 142 -22.09 -1.34 -45.07
C TYR A 142 -22.38 0.17 -44.96
N LYS A 143 -22.49 0.89 -46.12
CA LYS A 143 -22.85 2.31 -46.13
C LYS A 143 -24.24 2.59 -45.55
N VAL A 144 -25.22 1.76 -45.84
CA VAL A 144 -26.60 1.89 -45.31
C VAL A 144 -26.57 1.66 -43.78
N PHE A 145 -25.85 0.64 -43.33
CA PHE A 145 -25.74 0.29 -41.92
C PHE A 145 -25.14 1.48 -41.10
N ILE A 146 -24.03 2.06 -41.58
CA ILE A 146 -23.41 3.23 -40.91
C ILE A 146 -24.34 4.41 -40.87
N LEU A 147 -25.11 4.68 -41.93
CA LEU A 147 -26.07 5.80 -41.97
C LEU A 147 -27.25 5.64 -41.02
N VAL A 148 -27.65 4.40 -40.71
CA VAL A 148 -28.78 4.11 -39.84
C VAL A 148 -28.40 4.04 -38.36
N VAL A 149 -27.23 3.51 -38.03
CA VAL A 149 -26.80 3.23 -36.65
C VAL A 149 -26.08 4.43 -36.01
N PHE A 150 -25.39 5.25 -36.80
CA PHE A 150 -24.61 6.40 -36.34
C PHE A 150 -25.24 7.75 -36.69
N LYS A 151 -26.58 7.80 -36.76
CA LYS A 151 -27.33 9.04 -36.88
C LYS A 151 -27.70 9.50 -35.44
#